data_0f3a8b2b74b88bef18c0c41633525d69
#
_entry.id   0f3a8b2b74b88bef18c0c41633525d69
#
_cell.length_a   1.000
_cell.length_b   1.000
_cell.length_c   1.000
_cell.angle_alpha   90.00
_cell.angle_beta   90.00
_cell.angle_gamma   90.00
#
_symmetry.space_group_name_H-M   'P 1'
#
loop_
_entity.id
_entity.type
_entity.pdbx_description
1 polymer ?
#
loop_
_entity_poly.entity_id
_entity_poly.type
_entity_poly.pdbx_seq_one_letter_code
_entity_poly.pdbx_strand_id
1 'polypeptide(L)'
;MKEALVILNSSDAAATFVTGISGWKSRTGLFFGDNPGAERAARYEGCTYVVCDCGAEVPKGYILCRDCREAVVVEKYRAMPTKGYDGASFLYSESADRYFDGWNEVKDYCDDEEGRTPENLLLVICEPQYAGEIDGTEYYCDDLPEDYTLEDCDKGLAALFDELNKYIREEKPVLGWFPGKFAVDLPASE
;
A
#
# COMPACT_ATOMS: atom_id res chain seq x y z
N MET A 1 -2.78 6.20 -33.45
CA MET A 1 -2.94 6.45 -31.99
C MET A 1 -3.33 7.91 -31.84
N LYS A 2 -4.45 8.23 -31.16
CA LYS A 2 -4.76 9.63 -30.80
C LYS A 2 -3.82 10.01 -29.66
N GLU A 3 -3.04 11.09 -29.84
CA GLU A 3 -2.24 11.64 -28.76
C GLU A 3 -3.13 11.95 -27.55
N ALA A 4 -2.68 11.56 -26.35
CA ALA A 4 -3.41 11.84 -25.12
C ALA A 4 -3.40 13.37 -24.90
N LEU A 5 -4.59 13.97 -24.71
CA LEU A 5 -4.72 15.41 -24.45
C LEU A 5 -4.15 15.72 -23.05
N VAL A 6 -3.04 16.44 -23.01
CA VAL A 6 -2.41 16.90 -21.76
C VAL A 6 -3.02 18.25 -21.38
N ILE A 7 -3.68 18.31 -20.20
CA ILE A 7 -4.22 19.56 -19.62
C ILE A 7 -3.73 19.63 -18.18
N LEU A 8 -2.82 20.60 -17.95
CA LEU A 8 -2.28 20.85 -16.61
C LEU A 8 -3.32 21.51 -15.70
N ASN A 9 -3.20 21.29 -14.40
CA ASN A 9 -4.04 21.92 -13.39
C ASN A 9 -3.82 23.43 -13.28
N SER A 10 -2.68 23.95 -13.74
CA SER A 10 -2.37 25.38 -13.85
C SER A 10 -2.93 26.04 -15.10
N SER A 11 -3.40 25.26 -16.07
CA SER A 11 -3.92 25.79 -17.35
C SER A 11 -5.33 26.35 -17.20
N ASP A 12 -5.62 27.45 -17.87
CA ASP A 12 -6.98 28.00 -17.98
C ASP A 12 -7.93 27.06 -18.73
N ALA A 13 -7.40 26.12 -19.52
CA ALA A 13 -8.19 25.06 -20.15
C ALA A 13 -8.73 24.05 -19.13
N ALA A 14 -8.17 23.93 -17.93
CA ALA A 14 -8.67 23.05 -16.89
C ALA A 14 -9.94 23.59 -16.19
N ALA A 15 -10.02 24.93 -15.99
CA ALA A 15 -11.17 25.57 -15.34
C ALA A 15 -11.32 27.01 -15.79
N THR A 16 -12.55 27.48 -15.85
CA THR A 16 -12.90 28.86 -16.23
C THR A 16 -13.79 29.47 -15.15
N PHE A 17 -13.57 30.74 -14.83
CA PHE A 17 -14.47 31.51 -13.95
C PHE A 17 -15.70 31.93 -14.74
N VAL A 18 -16.89 31.67 -14.18
CA VAL A 18 -18.17 32.00 -14.84
C VAL A 18 -18.79 33.23 -14.15
N THR A 19 -19.12 34.24 -14.96
CA THR A 19 -19.83 35.47 -14.53
C THR A 19 -21.34 35.31 -14.77
N GLY A 20 -22.15 35.74 -13.77
CA GLY A 20 -23.62 35.60 -13.84
C GLY A 20 -24.18 34.58 -12.87
N ILE A 21 -23.49 33.45 -12.70
CA ILE A 21 -23.50 32.60 -11.49
C ILE A 21 -22.05 32.66 -11.04
N SER A 22 -21.73 33.42 -9.98
CA SER A 22 -20.34 33.61 -9.54
C SER A 22 -19.75 32.27 -9.12
N GLY A 23 -18.64 31.85 -9.76
CA GLY A 23 -17.97 30.63 -9.38
C GLY A 23 -17.11 30.00 -10.50
N TRP A 24 -16.46 28.91 -10.16
CA TRP A 24 -15.55 28.16 -11.04
C TRP A 24 -16.28 26.99 -11.71
N LYS A 25 -16.06 26.85 -13.00
CA LYS A 25 -16.56 25.72 -13.79
C LYS A 25 -15.37 24.95 -14.34
N SER A 26 -15.33 23.64 -14.07
CA SER A 26 -14.32 22.76 -14.65
C SER A 26 -14.49 22.61 -16.17
N ARG A 27 -13.44 22.15 -16.86
CA ARG A 27 -13.50 21.77 -18.26
C ARG A 27 -14.57 20.69 -18.56
N THR A 28 -14.82 19.80 -17.58
CA THR A 28 -15.85 18.75 -17.69
C THR A 28 -17.28 19.27 -17.53
N GLY A 29 -17.43 20.56 -17.18
CA GLY A 29 -18.73 21.22 -17.04
C GLY A 29 -19.28 21.27 -15.62
N LEU A 30 -18.60 20.69 -14.63
CA LEU A 30 -18.99 20.76 -13.23
C LEU A 30 -18.76 22.16 -12.64
N PHE A 31 -19.73 22.66 -11.88
CA PHE A 31 -19.68 23.95 -11.22
C PHE A 31 -19.37 23.80 -9.72
N PHE A 32 -18.41 24.58 -9.21
CA PHE A 32 -17.87 24.49 -7.84
C PHE A 32 -18.21 25.69 -6.96
N GLY A 33 -18.93 26.70 -7.48
CA GLY A 33 -19.20 27.93 -6.74
C GLY A 33 -17.96 28.84 -6.61
N ASP A 34 -18.02 29.78 -5.66
CA ASP A 34 -17.00 30.82 -5.42
C ASP A 34 -16.37 30.74 -4.01
N ASN A 35 -16.62 29.66 -3.27
CA ASN A 35 -16.06 29.46 -1.95
C ASN A 35 -14.52 29.25 -1.99
N PRO A 36 -13.81 29.43 -0.85
CA PRO A 36 -12.39 29.15 -0.78
C PRO A 36 -12.07 27.70 -1.17
N GLY A 37 -11.20 27.52 -2.17
CA GLY A 37 -10.84 26.21 -2.70
C GLY A 37 -11.63 25.76 -3.93
N ALA A 38 -12.72 26.44 -4.30
CA ALA A 38 -13.53 26.13 -5.50
C ALA A 38 -12.69 26.14 -6.78
N GLU A 39 -11.80 27.14 -6.94
CA GLU A 39 -10.87 27.20 -8.06
C GLU A 39 -9.98 25.97 -8.14
N ARG A 40 -9.32 25.60 -7.01
CA ARG A 40 -8.44 24.43 -6.95
C ARG A 40 -9.19 23.14 -7.30
N ALA A 41 -10.39 22.99 -6.76
CA ALA A 41 -11.24 21.82 -7.03
C ALA A 41 -11.66 21.76 -8.51
N ALA A 42 -12.08 22.87 -9.10
CA ALA A 42 -12.47 22.96 -10.51
C ALA A 42 -11.28 22.70 -11.45
N ARG A 43 -10.09 23.25 -11.15
CA ARG A 43 -8.86 23.02 -11.92
C ARG A 43 -8.43 21.56 -11.82
N TYR A 44 -8.45 20.98 -10.61
CA TYR A 44 -8.11 19.57 -10.42
C TYR A 44 -9.11 18.66 -11.14
N GLU A 45 -10.42 18.97 -11.09
CA GLU A 45 -11.42 18.19 -11.83
C GLU A 45 -11.22 18.25 -13.34
N GLY A 46 -10.89 19.43 -13.87
CA GLY A 46 -10.71 19.66 -15.29
C GLY A 46 -9.36 19.25 -15.88
N CYS A 47 -8.33 19.04 -15.03
CA CYS A 47 -6.99 18.67 -15.50
C CYS A 47 -6.89 17.19 -15.84
N THR A 48 -5.90 16.84 -16.65
CA THR A 48 -5.48 15.46 -16.96
C THR A 48 -4.09 15.15 -16.37
N TYR A 49 -3.33 16.22 -16.06
CA TYR A 49 -2.01 16.15 -15.43
C TYR A 49 -1.91 17.14 -14.28
N VAL A 50 -1.07 16.83 -13.32
CA VAL A 50 -0.66 17.71 -12.22
C VAL A 50 0.86 17.90 -12.29
N VAL A 51 1.37 18.91 -11.59
CA VAL A 51 2.81 19.17 -11.52
C VAL A 51 3.35 18.63 -10.19
N CYS A 52 4.34 17.76 -10.26
CA CYS A 52 5.12 17.29 -9.11
C CYS A 52 5.95 18.44 -8.52
N ASP A 53 6.32 18.37 -7.24
CA ASP A 53 7.16 19.37 -6.57
C ASP A 53 8.52 19.58 -7.26
N CYS A 54 9.04 18.58 -7.97
CA CYS A 54 10.25 18.70 -8.80
C CYS A 54 10.02 19.40 -10.16
N GLY A 55 8.77 19.75 -10.49
CA GLY A 55 8.40 20.38 -11.76
C GLY A 55 7.98 19.40 -12.86
N ALA A 56 8.09 18.08 -12.66
CA ALA A 56 7.68 17.09 -13.65
C ALA A 56 6.16 17.00 -13.76
N GLU A 57 5.64 16.85 -14.97
CA GLU A 57 4.23 16.61 -15.24
C GLU A 57 3.88 15.13 -15.00
N VAL A 58 2.83 14.89 -14.21
CA VAL A 58 2.36 13.53 -13.90
C VAL A 58 0.86 13.40 -14.18
N PRO A 59 0.39 12.23 -14.61
CA PRO A 59 -1.04 12.01 -14.83
C PRO A 59 -1.86 12.26 -13.57
N LYS A 60 -3.09 12.78 -13.75
CA LYS A 60 -4.05 12.94 -12.67
C LYS A 60 -4.25 11.60 -11.93
N GLY A 61 -4.19 11.65 -10.61
CA GLY A 61 -4.20 10.47 -9.74
C GLY A 61 -2.84 10.16 -9.08
N TYR A 62 -1.77 10.73 -9.61
CA TYR A 62 -0.45 10.71 -8.98
C TYR A 62 -0.09 12.10 -8.45
N ILE A 63 0.47 12.15 -7.25
CA ILE A 63 0.94 13.42 -6.64
C ILE A 63 2.42 13.64 -6.97
N LEU A 64 3.19 12.56 -7.06
CA LEU A 64 4.63 12.58 -7.31
C LEU A 64 4.96 11.88 -8.62
N CYS A 65 5.98 12.34 -9.31
CA CYS A 65 6.59 11.64 -10.44
C CYS A 65 7.28 10.35 -9.96
N ARG A 66 7.66 9.49 -10.90
CA ARG A 66 8.31 8.22 -10.60
C ARG A 66 9.57 8.42 -9.76
N ASP A 67 10.46 9.31 -10.20
CA ASP A 67 11.76 9.54 -9.55
C ASP A 67 11.58 10.07 -8.11
N CYS A 68 10.61 10.99 -7.89
CA CYS A 68 10.31 11.48 -6.55
C CYS A 68 9.71 10.39 -5.65
N ARG A 69 8.89 9.49 -6.19
CA ARG A 69 8.37 8.33 -5.42
C ARG A 69 9.48 7.38 -5.02
N GLU A 70 10.38 7.06 -5.95
CA GLU A 70 11.56 6.22 -5.69
C GLU A 70 12.47 6.88 -4.65
N ALA A 71 12.70 8.19 -4.75
CA ALA A 71 13.49 8.93 -3.75
C ALA A 71 12.87 8.87 -2.34
N VAL A 72 11.55 9.00 -2.22
CA VAL A 72 10.83 8.88 -0.93
C VAL A 72 10.98 7.47 -0.35
N VAL A 73 10.89 6.42 -1.18
CA VAL A 73 11.10 5.03 -0.76
C VAL A 73 12.51 4.83 -0.23
N VAL A 74 13.51 5.29 -0.97
CA VAL A 74 14.92 5.20 -0.55
C VAL A 74 15.18 5.97 0.75
N GLU A 75 14.62 7.17 0.90
CA GLU A 75 14.77 7.97 2.13
C GLU A 75 14.13 7.26 3.33
N LYS A 76 12.92 6.75 3.16
CA LYS A 76 12.21 5.97 4.18
C LYS A 76 13.03 4.74 4.60
N TYR A 77 13.56 3.98 3.64
CA TYR A 77 14.40 2.82 3.90
C TYR A 77 15.68 3.19 4.68
N ARG A 78 16.37 4.27 4.27
CA ARG A 78 17.57 4.76 4.97
C ARG A 78 17.33 5.21 6.41
N ALA A 79 16.11 5.64 6.71
CA ALA A 79 15.70 6.02 8.05
C ALA A 79 15.32 4.82 8.94
N MET A 80 15.19 3.61 8.38
CA MET A 80 14.88 2.41 9.14
C MET A 80 16.08 1.98 10.00
N PRO A 81 15.84 1.46 11.23
CA PRO A 81 16.88 0.79 11.98
C PRO A 81 17.32 -0.48 11.23
N THR A 82 18.61 -0.78 11.26
CA THR A 82 19.17 -1.98 10.64
C THR A 82 19.25 -3.13 11.63
N LYS A 83 19.14 -4.36 11.16
CA LYS A 83 19.29 -5.60 11.92
C LYS A 83 19.96 -6.66 11.05
N GLY A 84 20.87 -7.44 11.64
CA GLY A 84 21.45 -8.61 10.98
C GLY A 84 20.36 -9.61 10.60
N TYR A 85 20.45 -10.17 9.39
CA TYR A 85 19.53 -11.20 8.95
C TYR A 85 19.72 -12.51 9.73
N ASP A 86 18.64 -13.09 10.21
CA ASP A 86 18.62 -14.29 11.07
C ASP A 86 18.73 -15.61 10.29
N GLY A 87 18.67 -15.55 8.96
CA GLY A 87 18.72 -16.72 8.08
C GLY A 87 17.41 -17.51 7.96
N ALA A 88 16.33 -17.07 8.62
CA ALA A 88 15.06 -17.82 8.69
C ALA A 88 13.84 -16.95 8.34
N SER A 89 13.88 -15.66 8.61
CA SER A 89 12.77 -14.75 8.28
C SER A 89 12.68 -14.51 6.78
N PHE A 90 11.47 -14.30 6.28
CA PHE A 90 11.29 -13.80 4.93
C PHE A 90 11.85 -12.39 4.78
N LEU A 91 12.30 -12.07 3.58
CA LEU A 91 12.74 -10.73 3.20
C LEU A 91 11.77 -10.14 2.20
N TYR A 92 11.58 -8.83 2.24
CA TYR A 92 10.78 -8.10 1.27
C TYR A 92 11.59 -6.96 0.66
N SER A 93 11.45 -6.78 -0.64
CA SER A 93 12.00 -5.64 -1.37
C SER A 93 10.89 -4.73 -1.88
N GLU A 94 10.77 -3.51 -1.38
CA GLU A 94 9.83 -2.52 -1.90
C GLU A 94 10.21 -2.07 -3.33
N SER A 95 11.51 -2.07 -3.67
CA SER A 95 11.98 -1.68 -5.00
C SER A 95 11.67 -2.72 -6.09
N ALA A 96 11.58 -4.01 -5.73
CA ALA A 96 11.23 -5.11 -6.62
C ALA A 96 9.78 -5.58 -6.45
N ASP A 97 9.06 -5.07 -5.42
CA ASP A 97 7.72 -5.51 -5.01
C ASP A 97 7.63 -7.03 -4.88
N ARG A 98 8.61 -7.62 -4.15
CA ARG A 98 8.76 -9.06 -4.06
C ARG A 98 9.18 -9.53 -2.68
N TYR A 99 8.63 -10.67 -2.25
CA TYR A 99 9.08 -11.44 -1.10
C TYR A 99 10.10 -12.49 -1.52
N PHE A 100 11.05 -12.76 -0.63
CA PHE A 100 12.08 -13.80 -0.77
C PHE A 100 12.02 -14.70 0.47
N ASP A 101 12.08 -16.00 0.28
CA ASP A 101 12.06 -17.00 1.37
C ASP A 101 13.40 -17.10 2.12
N GLY A 102 14.41 -16.39 1.63
CA GLY A 102 15.72 -16.29 2.25
C GLY A 102 16.77 -15.67 1.36
N TRP A 103 18.00 -15.65 1.89
CA TRP A 103 19.12 -14.99 1.22
C TRP A 103 19.53 -15.62 -0.11
N ASN A 104 19.34 -16.93 -0.27
CA ASN A 104 19.67 -17.59 -1.52
C ASN A 104 18.76 -17.15 -2.65
N GLU A 105 17.45 -17.02 -2.40
CA GLU A 105 16.50 -16.51 -3.40
C GLU A 105 16.82 -15.05 -3.79
N VAL A 106 17.30 -14.22 -2.85
CA VAL A 106 17.78 -12.87 -3.15
C VAL A 106 18.96 -12.91 -4.13
N LYS A 107 19.93 -13.81 -3.91
CA LYS A 107 21.09 -13.95 -4.81
C LYS A 107 20.65 -14.44 -6.19
N ASP A 108 19.84 -15.49 -6.24
CA ASP A 108 19.35 -16.04 -7.51
C ASP A 108 18.61 -14.96 -8.31
N TYR A 109 17.79 -14.14 -7.64
CA TYR A 109 17.11 -13.02 -8.28
C TYR A 109 18.08 -11.95 -8.80
N CYS A 110 19.15 -11.63 -8.06
CA CYS A 110 20.15 -10.66 -8.52
C CYS A 110 20.98 -11.20 -9.69
N ASP A 111 21.20 -12.51 -9.75
CA ASP A 111 21.93 -13.15 -10.87
C ASP A 111 21.07 -13.21 -12.15
N ASP A 112 19.75 -13.37 -12.01
CA ASP A 112 18.81 -13.44 -13.12
C ASP A 112 18.40 -12.05 -13.67
N GLU A 113 18.39 -11.02 -12.83
CA GLU A 113 17.89 -9.68 -13.19
C GLU A 113 19.06 -8.68 -13.35
N GLU A 114 19.31 -8.26 -14.57
CA GLU A 114 20.39 -7.33 -14.90
C GLU A 114 20.29 -6.00 -14.11
N GLY A 115 21.39 -5.64 -13.45
CA GLY A 115 21.48 -4.39 -12.67
C GLY A 115 20.85 -4.46 -11.27
N ARG A 116 20.37 -5.64 -10.84
CA ARG A 116 19.93 -5.87 -9.46
C ARG A 116 21.09 -6.33 -8.60
N THR A 117 21.19 -5.72 -7.42
CA THR A 117 22.15 -6.12 -6.37
C THR A 117 21.42 -6.09 -5.02
N PRO A 118 21.87 -6.85 -4.03
CA PRO A 118 21.25 -6.81 -2.70
C PRO A 118 21.14 -5.39 -2.10
N GLU A 119 22.11 -4.51 -2.40
CA GLU A 119 22.16 -3.14 -1.91
C GLU A 119 21.05 -2.26 -2.53
N ASN A 120 20.68 -2.50 -3.79
CA ASN A 120 19.66 -1.70 -4.47
C ASN A 120 18.24 -2.28 -4.33
N LEU A 121 18.10 -3.48 -3.77
CA LEU A 121 16.81 -4.10 -3.49
C LEU A 121 16.09 -3.48 -2.29
N LEU A 122 16.78 -2.75 -1.41
CA LEU A 122 16.20 -2.15 -0.22
C LEU A 122 15.46 -3.19 0.65
N LEU A 123 16.19 -4.23 1.06
CA LEU A 123 15.65 -5.40 1.74
C LEU A 123 15.22 -5.11 3.17
N VAL A 124 14.00 -5.51 3.51
CA VAL A 124 13.41 -5.41 4.85
C VAL A 124 13.16 -6.80 5.41
N ILE A 125 13.49 -7.02 6.69
CA ILE A 125 13.18 -8.27 7.38
C ILE A 125 11.68 -8.32 7.65
N CYS A 126 11.01 -9.37 7.20
CA CYS A 126 9.59 -9.55 7.41
C CYS A 126 9.28 -10.02 8.84
N GLU A 127 8.11 -9.61 9.33
CA GLU A 127 7.52 -10.09 10.58
C GLU A 127 6.44 -11.15 10.26
N PRO A 128 6.39 -12.28 11.02
CA PRO A 128 5.37 -13.29 10.79
C PRO A 128 3.99 -12.79 11.21
N GLN A 129 3.00 -13.10 10.40
CA GLN A 129 1.60 -12.96 10.74
C GLN A 129 1.07 -14.28 11.28
N TYR A 130 0.71 -14.28 12.54
CA TYR A 130 0.12 -15.44 13.21
C TYR A 130 -1.39 -15.51 12.97
N ALA A 131 -1.93 -16.71 13.01
CA ALA A 131 -3.37 -16.91 13.03
C ALA A 131 -3.98 -16.22 14.27
N GLY A 132 -5.06 -15.48 14.07
CA GLY A 132 -5.89 -14.95 15.16
C GLY A 132 -6.93 -15.96 15.60
N GLU A 133 -7.38 -15.86 16.86
CA GLU A 133 -8.52 -16.64 17.35
C GLU A 133 -9.80 -16.25 16.59
N ILE A 134 -10.70 -17.19 16.43
CA ILE A 134 -11.95 -17.04 15.70
C ILE A 134 -13.09 -17.13 16.70
N ASP A 135 -13.86 -16.07 16.84
CA ASP A 135 -15.13 -16.11 17.56
C ASP A 135 -16.20 -16.77 16.66
N GLY A 136 -16.64 -17.98 17.04
CA GLY A 136 -17.65 -18.70 16.28
C GLY A 136 -19.01 -18.01 16.25
N THR A 137 -19.37 -17.24 17.29
CA THR A 137 -20.60 -16.45 17.33
C THR A 137 -20.52 -15.28 16.35
N GLU A 138 -19.39 -14.55 16.31
CA GLU A 138 -19.18 -13.48 15.36
C GLU A 138 -19.11 -14.00 13.93
N TYR A 139 -18.47 -15.16 13.72
CA TYR A 139 -18.36 -15.78 12.39
C TYR A 139 -19.72 -16.14 11.79
N TYR A 140 -20.65 -16.63 12.61
CA TYR A 140 -22.00 -17.00 12.19
C TYR A 140 -23.06 -15.95 12.54
N CYS A 141 -22.71 -14.71 12.85
CA CYS A 141 -23.64 -13.69 13.33
C CYS A 141 -24.85 -13.44 12.41
N ASP A 142 -24.68 -13.60 11.10
CA ASP A 142 -25.76 -13.43 10.12
C ASP A 142 -26.70 -14.65 10.03
N ASP A 143 -26.26 -15.81 10.51
CA ASP A 143 -27.01 -17.07 10.46
C ASP A 143 -27.67 -17.43 11.81
N LEU A 144 -27.21 -16.80 12.91
CA LEU A 144 -27.74 -17.04 14.23
C LEU A 144 -29.02 -16.23 14.48
N PRO A 145 -30.01 -16.76 15.26
CA PRO A 145 -31.13 -15.97 15.72
C PRO A 145 -30.67 -14.78 16.56
N GLU A 146 -31.45 -13.70 16.58
CA GLU A 146 -31.19 -12.51 17.39
C GLU A 146 -31.01 -12.89 18.87
N ASP A 147 -29.96 -12.36 19.51
CA ASP A 147 -29.59 -12.62 20.92
C ASP A 147 -29.08 -14.05 21.23
N TYR A 148 -28.85 -14.91 20.24
CA TYR A 148 -28.28 -16.24 20.46
C TYR A 148 -26.78 -16.28 20.18
N THR A 149 -26.05 -17.10 20.97
CA THR A 149 -24.65 -17.45 20.72
C THR A 149 -24.56 -18.76 19.94
N LEU A 150 -23.38 -19.05 19.39
CA LEU A 150 -23.14 -20.33 18.73
C LEU A 150 -23.35 -21.51 19.71
N GLU A 151 -22.96 -21.37 20.99
CA GLU A 151 -23.13 -22.38 22.02
C GLU A 151 -24.61 -22.65 22.33
N ASP A 152 -25.48 -21.63 22.25
CA ASP A 152 -26.92 -21.79 22.43
C ASP A 152 -27.57 -22.61 21.29
N CYS A 153 -26.99 -22.51 20.07
CA CYS A 153 -27.50 -23.19 18.90
C CYS A 153 -26.90 -24.57 18.70
N ASP A 154 -25.58 -24.70 18.82
CA ASP A 154 -24.85 -25.96 18.66
C ASP A 154 -23.59 -26.02 19.53
N LYS A 155 -23.70 -26.73 20.66
CA LYS A 155 -22.58 -26.94 21.59
C LYS A 155 -21.41 -27.70 20.98
N GLY A 156 -21.67 -28.61 20.04
CA GLY A 156 -20.64 -29.39 19.38
C GLY A 156 -19.79 -28.50 18.46
N LEU A 157 -20.44 -27.65 17.70
CA LEU A 157 -19.75 -26.68 16.83
C LEU A 157 -18.98 -25.64 17.65
N ALA A 158 -19.56 -25.12 18.73
CA ALA A 158 -18.88 -24.20 19.65
C ALA A 158 -17.60 -24.85 20.23
N ALA A 159 -17.66 -26.09 20.68
CA ALA A 159 -16.50 -26.82 21.19
C ALA A 159 -15.38 -27.01 20.14
N LEU A 160 -15.70 -27.15 18.86
CA LEU A 160 -14.71 -27.22 17.79
C LEU A 160 -13.98 -25.88 17.59
N PHE A 161 -14.66 -24.76 17.73
CA PHE A 161 -14.01 -23.45 17.73
C PHE A 161 -13.10 -23.27 18.94
N ASP A 162 -13.48 -23.75 20.11
CA ASP A 162 -12.63 -23.72 21.30
C ASP A 162 -11.36 -24.57 21.12
N GLU A 163 -11.48 -25.77 20.56
CA GLU A 163 -10.32 -26.62 20.23
C GLU A 163 -9.41 -25.96 19.19
N LEU A 164 -9.99 -25.36 18.15
CA LEU A 164 -9.23 -24.60 17.14
C LEU A 164 -8.50 -23.44 17.75
N ASN A 165 -9.16 -22.63 18.57
CA ASN A 165 -8.56 -21.49 19.23
C ASN A 165 -7.48 -21.90 20.23
N LYS A 166 -7.66 -23.05 20.90
CA LYS A 166 -6.62 -23.64 21.73
C LYS A 166 -5.36 -23.97 20.90
N TYR A 167 -5.53 -24.64 19.76
CA TYR A 167 -4.42 -24.93 18.84
C TYR A 167 -3.72 -23.65 18.38
N ILE A 168 -4.48 -22.62 17.98
CA ILE A 168 -3.95 -21.32 17.54
C ILE A 168 -3.10 -20.66 18.64
N ARG A 169 -3.56 -20.68 19.89
CA ARG A 169 -2.82 -20.10 21.03
C ARG A 169 -1.54 -20.87 21.36
N GLU A 170 -1.59 -22.21 21.30
CA GLU A 170 -0.46 -23.06 21.66
C GLU A 170 0.62 -23.09 20.57
N GLU A 171 0.21 -23.32 19.31
CA GLU A 171 1.14 -23.52 18.20
C GLU A 171 1.51 -22.25 17.44
N LYS A 172 0.70 -21.19 17.57
CA LYS A 172 0.90 -19.90 16.89
C LYS A 172 1.25 -20.05 15.41
N PRO A 173 0.39 -20.70 14.60
CA PRO A 173 0.69 -20.97 13.20
C PRO A 173 0.89 -19.66 12.43
N VAL A 174 1.97 -19.59 11.65
CA VAL A 174 2.26 -18.45 10.77
C VAL A 174 1.44 -18.61 9.49
N LEU A 175 0.60 -17.63 9.18
CA LEU A 175 -0.24 -17.62 7.97
C LEU A 175 0.40 -16.81 6.83
N GLY A 176 1.31 -15.93 7.14
CA GLY A 176 1.94 -15.06 6.16
C GLY A 176 3.08 -14.25 6.75
N TRP A 177 3.63 -13.36 5.90
CA TRP A 177 4.72 -12.48 6.26
C TRP A 177 4.42 -11.07 5.78
N PHE A 178 4.71 -10.08 6.61
CA PHE A 178 4.60 -8.66 6.24
C PHE A 178 5.94 -7.96 6.36
N PRO A 179 6.19 -6.92 5.53
CA PRO A 179 7.35 -6.09 5.69
C PRO A 179 7.43 -5.53 7.11
N GLY A 180 8.52 -5.84 7.82
CA GLY A 180 8.76 -5.36 9.17
C GLY A 180 9.37 -3.96 9.18
N LYS A 181 9.92 -3.58 10.33
CA LYS A 181 10.47 -2.24 10.56
C LYS A 181 12.01 -2.17 10.51
N PHE A 182 12.68 -3.28 10.23
CA PHE A 182 14.13 -3.35 10.19
C PHE A 182 14.63 -3.57 8.77
N ALA A 183 15.50 -2.68 8.30
CA ALA A 183 16.29 -2.91 7.12
C ALA A 183 17.35 -4.00 7.39
N VAL A 184 17.67 -4.79 6.36
CA VAL A 184 18.73 -5.80 6.47
C VAL A 184 20.08 -5.12 6.58
N ASP A 185 20.86 -5.49 7.61
CA ASP A 185 22.28 -5.17 7.67
C ASP A 185 23.02 -6.12 6.72
N LEU A 186 23.41 -5.58 5.56
CA LEU A 186 24.05 -6.37 4.52
C LEU A 186 25.48 -6.72 4.96
N PRO A 187 25.90 -7.99 4.81
CA PRO A 187 27.31 -8.32 5.01
C PRO A 187 28.16 -7.49 4.05
N ALA A 188 29.28 -6.95 4.57
CA ALA A 188 30.21 -6.25 3.70
C ALA A 188 30.60 -7.17 2.53
N SER A 189 30.43 -6.68 1.29
CA SER A 189 30.82 -7.40 0.09
C SER A 189 32.33 -7.71 0.17
N GLU A 190 32.66 -9.00 0.21
CA GLU A 190 34.07 -9.48 0.10
C GLU A 190 34.66 -9.18 -1.29
#